data_39cc56bd489bd5d1bfa1340226f88e3f
#
_entry.id   39cc56bd489bd5d1bfa1340226f88e3f
#
_cell.length_a   1.000
_cell.length_b   1.000
_cell.length_c   1.000
_cell.angle_alpha   90.00
_cell.angle_beta   90.00
_cell.angle_gamma   90.00
#
_symmetry.space_group_name_H-M   'P 1'
#
loop_
_entity.id
_entity.type
_entity.pdbx_description
1 polymer ?
#
loop_
_entity_poly.entity_id
_entity_poly.type
_entity_poly.pdbx_seq_one_letter_code
_entity_poly.pdbx_strand_id
1 'polypeptide(L)'
;MTTRTTRWIAVALLCLAAIAAHAQPRDDTLYRELGGEPGLVALMDDFMPRLLADARMHPFFKEVDQADLKAKLVTQFCQVSGGPCVLKETDMRKKHDGFDISRGDFNRLVEVLQQSMDARGIPFAAQNRLLAKLAPMHREIVNVP
;
A
#
# COMPACT_ATOMS: atom_id res chain seq x y z
N MET A 1 -61.28 56.42 7.52
CA MET A 1 -61.04 55.21 6.77
C MET A 1 -59.55 54.98 6.74
N THR A 2 -59.09 54.10 7.60
CA THR A 2 -57.64 53.85 7.83
C THR A 2 -57.33 52.43 7.44
N THR A 3 -56.64 52.27 6.35
CA THR A 3 -56.15 50.97 5.90
C THR A 3 -54.76 50.68 6.50
N ARG A 4 -54.72 49.73 7.44
CA ARG A 4 -53.47 49.22 8.05
C ARG A 4 -52.88 48.19 7.10
N THR A 5 -51.79 48.56 6.45
CA THR A 5 -50.96 47.61 5.70
C THR A 5 -50.05 46.86 6.67
N THR A 6 -50.35 45.61 6.96
CA THR A 6 -49.54 44.73 7.76
C THR A 6 -48.37 44.21 6.90
N ARG A 7 -47.16 44.70 7.20
CA ARG A 7 -45.90 44.20 6.58
C ARG A 7 -45.56 42.86 7.21
N TRP A 8 -45.67 41.79 6.44
CA TRP A 8 -45.16 40.48 6.78
C TRP A 8 -43.64 40.47 6.46
N ILE A 9 -42.83 40.49 7.53
CA ILE A 9 -41.39 40.26 7.43
C ILE A 9 -41.21 38.76 7.44
N ALA A 10 -40.98 38.16 6.26
CA ALA A 10 -40.56 36.79 6.15
C ALA A 10 -39.08 36.71 6.52
N VAL A 11 -38.80 36.23 7.72
CA VAL A 11 -37.43 35.87 8.13
C VAL A 11 -37.10 34.52 7.49
N ALA A 12 -36.38 34.55 6.37
CA ALA A 12 -35.81 33.36 5.78
C ALA A 12 -34.59 32.95 6.62
N LEU A 13 -34.76 31.98 7.53
CA LEU A 13 -33.66 31.30 8.19
C LEU A 13 -32.96 30.43 7.12
N LEU A 14 -31.85 30.91 6.59
CA LEU A 14 -30.91 30.08 5.84
C LEU A 14 -30.20 29.15 6.82
N CYS A 15 -30.69 27.92 6.94
CA CYS A 15 -29.93 26.84 7.54
C CYS A 15 -28.77 26.47 6.60
N LEU A 16 -27.60 27.07 6.77
CA LEU A 16 -26.36 26.53 6.23
C LEU A 16 -26.06 25.24 6.98
N ALA A 17 -26.53 24.12 6.44
CA ALA A 17 -26.04 22.82 6.81
C ALA A 17 -24.60 22.71 6.27
N ALA A 18 -23.62 23.00 7.13
CA ALA A 18 -22.23 22.68 6.85
C ALA A 18 -22.13 21.16 6.74
N ILE A 19 -22.10 20.65 5.51
CA ILE A 19 -21.74 19.27 5.21
C ILE A 19 -20.26 19.18 5.53
N ALA A 20 -19.94 18.87 6.79
CA ALA A 20 -18.61 18.43 7.14
C ALA A 20 -18.36 17.14 6.37
N ALA A 21 -17.57 17.23 5.31
CA ALA A 21 -17.06 16.05 4.60
C ALA A 21 -16.23 15.27 5.64
N HIS A 22 -16.87 14.31 6.28
CA HIS A 22 -16.17 13.34 7.11
C HIS A 22 -15.35 12.49 6.15
N ALA A 23 -14.06 12.80 6.03
CA ALA A 23 -13.10 11.87 5.45
C ALA A 23 -13.24 10.58 6.26
N GLN A 24 -13.73 9.52 5.63
CA GLN A 24 -13.84 8.23 6.30
C GLN A 24 -12.46 7.84 6.81
N PRO A 25 -12.33 7.41 8.07
CA PRO A 25 -11.05 6.94 8.58
C PRO A 25 -10.52 5.85 7.65
N ARG A 26 -9.26 5.95 7.23
CA ARG A 26 -8.62 4.87 6.49
C ARG A 26 -8.65 3.62 7.34
N ASP A 27 -9.00 2.48 6.74
CA ASP A 27 -8.82 1.18 7.40
C ASP A 27 -7.33 0.86 7.44
N ASP A 28 -6.69 1.17 8.56
CA ASP A 28 -5.28 0.91 8.84
C ASP A 28 -5.06 -0.38 9.65
N THR A 29 -6.09 -1.21 9.76
CA THR A 29 -6.05 -2.45 10.56
C THR A 29 -4.90 -3.34 10.14
N LEU A 30 -4.75 -3.60 8.85
CA LEU A 30 -3.65 -4.41 8.33
C LEU A 30 -2.28 -3.77 8.60
N TYR A 31 -2.16 -2.46 8.43
CA TYR A 31 -0.92 -1.73 8.73
C TYR A 31 -0.49 -1.90 10.19
N ARG A 32 -1.43 -1.81 11.11
CA ARG A 32 -1.16 -2.02 12.56
C ARG A 32 -0.81 -3.47 12.86
N GLU A 33 -1.47 -4.44 12.24
CA GLU A 33 -1.15 -5.86 12.41
C GLU A 33 0.24 -6.23 11.85
N LEU A 34 0.71 -5.52 10.85
CA LEU A 34 2.08 -5.64 10.34
C LEU A 34 3.11 -4.93 11.24
N GLY A 35 2.69 -4.32 12.34
CA GLY A 35 3.55 -3.62 13.30
C GLY A 35 3.83 -2.15 12.95
N GLY A 36 3.03 -1.56 12.05
CA GLY A 36 3.23 -0.20 11.57
C GLY A 36 4.53 -0.03 10.80
N GLU A 37 5.06 1.19 10.72
CA GLU A 37 6.33 1.46 10.03
C GLU A 37 7.51 0.66 10.61
N PRO A 38 7.72 0.56 11.93
CA PRO A 38 8.81 -0.26 12.48
C PRO A 38 8.68 -1.74 12.11
N GLY A 39 7.48 -2.29 12.07
CA GLY A 39 7.23 -3.68 11.66
C GLY A 39 7.55 -3.90 10.18
N LEU A 40 7.17 -2.96 9.31
CA LEU A 40 7.50 -3.02 7.89
C LEU A 40 9.00 -2.87 7.62
N VAL A 41 9.69 -2.00 8.36
CA VAL A 41 11.16 -1.89 8.29
C VAL A 41 11.79 -3.23 8.68
N ALA A 42 11.38 -3.82 9.80
CA ALA A 42 11.91 -5.10 10.26
C ALA A 42 11.58 -6.26 9.29
N LEU A 43 10.41 -6.23 8.63
CA LEU A 43 10.07 -7.19 7.57
C LEU A 43 11.03 -7.06 6.39
N MET A 44 11.33 -5.83 5.94
CA MET A 44 12.26 -5.59 4.84
C MET A 44 13.71 -5.93 5.23
N ASP A 45 14.10 -5.77 6.48
CA ASP A 45 15.42 -6.20 6.99
C ASP A 45 15.62 -7.71 6.91
N ASP A 46 14.56 -8.49 7.03
CA ASP A 46 14.59 -9.94 6.82
C ASP A 46 14.47 -10.31 5.31
N PHE A 47 13.59 -9.62 4.59
CA PHE A 47 13.26 -9.93 3.20
C PHE A 47 14.43 -9.66 2.23
N MET A 48 15.08 -8.50 2.33
CA MET A 48 16.15 -8.11 1.40
C MET A 48 17.33 -9.09 1.38
N PRO A 49 17.88 -9.53 2.54
CA PRO A 49 18.95 -10.53 2.54
C PRO A 49 18.51 -11.87 1.95
N ARG A 50 17.24 -12.28 2.13
CA ARG A 50 16.70 -13.51 1.53
C ARG A 50 16.62 -13.42 0.02
N LEU A 51 16.22 -12.27 -0.54
CA LEU A 51 16.21 -12.04 -1.99
C LEU A 51 17.62 -12.16 -2.56
N LEU A 52 18.62 -11.61 -1.90
CA LEU A 52 20.01 -11.68 -2.32
C LEU A 52 20.63 -13.09 -2.19
N ALA A 53 20.17 -13.87 -1.21
CA ALA A 53 20.62 -15.25 -1.00
C ALA A 53 19.90 -16.26 -1.90
N ASP A 54 18.73 -15.93 -2.43
CA ASP A 54 17.95 -16.81 -3.30
C ASP A 54 18.52 -16.83 -4.72
N ALA A 55 18.85 -18.02 -5.22
CA ALA A 55 19.50 -18.18 -6.53
C ALA A 55 18.66 -17.61 -7.68
N ARG A 56 17.33 -17.64 -7.58
CA ARG A 56 16.43 -17.15 -8.62
C ARG A 56 16.19 -15.63 -8.51
N MET A 57 16.17 -15.10 -7.29
CA MET A 57 15.96 -13.67 -7.04
C MET A 57 17.24 -12.85 -7.16
N HIS A 58 18.37 -13.43 -6.79
CA HIS A 58 19.68 -12.74 -6.80
C HIS A 58 19.97 -11.92 -8.08
N PRO A 59 19.76 -12.45 -9.29
CA PRO A 59 20.03 -11.68 -10.51
C PRO A 59 19.27 -10.36 -10.63
N PHE A 60 18.05 -10.28 -10.09
CA PHE A 60 17.21 -9.09 -10.16
C PHE A 60 17.58 -8.03 -9.13
N PHE A 61 18.22 -8.43 -8.02
CA PHE A 61 18.43 -7.56 -6.87
C PHE A 61 19.90 -7.20 -6.59
N LYS A 62 20.87 -7.93 -7.13
CA LYS A 62 22.31 -7.75 -6.81
C LYS A 62 22.88 -6.38 -7.17
N GLU A 63 22.37 -5.75 -8.23
CA GLU A 63 22.88 -4.46 -8.74
C GLU A 63 21.99 -3.27 -8.29
N VAL A 64 20.95 -3.52 -7.50
CA VAL A 64 20.03 -2.48 -7.04
C VAL A 64 20.57 -1.83 -5.77
N ASP A 65 20.39 -0.52 -5.62
CA ASP A 65 20.62 0.15 -4.35
C ASP A 65 19.66 -0.42 -3.29
N GLN A 66 20.22 -1.21 -2.38
CA GLN A 66 19.46 -1.94 -1.37
C GLN A 66 18.75 -1.02 -0.38
N ALA A 67 19.37 0.11 -0.02
CA ALA A 67 18.78 1.06 0.92
C ALA A 67 17.59 1.79 0.30
N ASP A 68 17.74 2.25 -0.95
CA ASP A 68 16.68 2.93 -1.69
C ASP A 68 15.50 1.98 -1.97
N LEU A 69 15.77 0.75 -2.43
CA LEU A 69 14.74 -0.25 -2.66
C LEU A 69 13.98 -0.59 -1.38
N LYS A 70 14.69 -0.81 -0.27
CA LYS A 70 14.07 -1.06 1.03
C LYS A 70 13.11 0.06 1.42
N ALA A 71 13.54 1.32 1.33
CA ALA A 71 12.72 2.48 1.67
C ALA A 71 11.44 2.55 0.79
N LYS A 72 11.57 2.26 -0.51
CA LYS A 72 10.44 2.21 -1.45
C LYS A 72 9.46 1.09 -1.12
N LEU A 73 9.95 -0.10 -0.78
CA LEU A 73 9.11 -1.24 -0.37
C LEU A 73 8.39 -0.98 0.96
N VAL A 74 9.06 -0.39 1.95
CA VAL A 74 8.41 0.04 3.20
C VAL A 74 7.26 1.01 2.90
N THR A 75 7.50 2.03 2.06
CA THR A 75 6.47 3.00 1.66
C THR A 75 5.31 2.33 0.92
N GLN A 76 5.60 1.42 0.00
CA GLN A 76 4.59 0.69 -0.76
C GLN A 76 3.74 -0.19 0.15
N PHE A 77 4.37 -0.97 1.02
CA PHE A 77 3.64 -1.86 1.93
C PHE A 77 2.83 -1.08 2.97
N CYS A 78 3.35 0.04 3.45
CA CYS A 78 2.60 0.99 4.28
C CYS A 78 1.34 1.48 3.55
N GLN A 79 1.47 1.94 2.32
CA GLN A 79 0.32 2.45 1.55
C GLN A 79 -0.72 1.36 1.27
N VAL A 80 -0.30 0.18 0.79
CA VAL A 80 -1.26 -0.89 0.43
C VAL A 80 -1.93 -1.52 1.64
N SER A 81 -1.31 -1.46 2.82
CA SER A 81 -1.89 -1.94 4.07
C SER A 81 -2.79 -0.92 4.79
N GLY A 82 -2.96 0.28 4.23
CA GLY A 82 -3.82 1.32 4.79
C GLY A 82 -3.10 2.33 5.68
N GLY A 83 -1.77 2.26 5.77
CA GLY A 83 -0.96 3.22 6.51
C GLY A 83 -0.95 4.63 5.90
N PRO A 84 -0.34 5.61 6.57
CA PRO A 84 -0.37 7.02 6.16
C PRO A 84 0.56 7.37 5.00
N CYS A 85 1.34 6.41 4.49
CA CYS A 85 2.34 6.64 3.45
C CYS A 85 1.69 6.86 2.08
N VAL A 86 2.43 7.57 1.21
CA VAL A 86 2.04 7.78 -0.18
C VAL A 86 3.23 7.45 -1.08
N LEU A 87 3.05 6.44 -1.93
CA LEU A 87 4.03 6.11 -2.96
C LEU A 87 3.88 7.08 -4.13
N LYS A 88 4.93 7.85 -4.39
CA LYS A 88 4.91 8.89 -5.45
C LYS A 88 4.94 8.31 -6.85
N GLU A 89 5.62 7.19 -7.04
CA GLU A 89 5.78 6.53 -8.33
C GLU A 89 5.05 5.18 -8.30
N THR A 90 3.93 5.10 -9.01
CA THR A 90 3.05 3.93 -9.00
C THR A 90 3.10 3.10 -10.28
N ASP A 91 3.81 3.56 -11.32
CA ASP A 91 3.93 2.83 -12.59
C ASP A 91 4.88 1.63 -12.44
N MET A 92 4.30 0.50 -12.00
CA MET A 92 5.03 -0.75 -11.81
C MET A 92 5.53 -1.33 -13.11
N ARG A 93 4.81 -1.16 -14.21
CA ARG A 93 5.23 -1.63 -15.55
C ARG A 93 6.53 -0.94 -15.97
N LYS A 94 6.58 0.37 -15.90
CA LYS A 94 7.77 1.13 -16.26
C LYS A 94 8.98 0.80 -15.39
N LYS A 95 8.76 0.53 -14.09
CA LYS A 95 9.84 0.17 -13.16
C LYS A 95 10.43 -1.21 -13.41
N HIS A 96 9.67 -2.12 -14.01
CA HIS A 96 10.08 -3.51 -14.25
C HIS A 96 10.30 -3.79 -15.74
N ASP A 97 10.24 -2.76 -16.58
CA ASP A 97 10.52 -2.89 -18.02
C ASP A 97 11.97 -3.31 -18.24
N GLY A 98 12.17 -4.29 -19.16
CA GLY A 98 13.48 -4.81 -19.50
C GLY A 98 14.11 -5.80 -18.51
N PHE A 99 13.40 -6.17 -17.42
CA PHE A 99 13.90 -7.19 -16.49
C PHE A 99 13.54 -8.63 -16.88
N ASP A 100 12.72 -8.85 -17.89
CA ASP A 100 12.29 -10.17 -18.37
C ASP A 100 11.73 -11.08 -17.25
N ILE A 101 10.88 -10.51 -16.42
CA ILE A 101 10.30 -11.17 -15.24
C ILE A 101 9.20 -12.13 -15.69
N SER A 102 9.41 -13.41 -15.43
CA SER A 102 8.42 -14.46 -15.68
C SER A 102 7.44 -14.62 -14.50
N ARG A 103 6.34 -15.33 -14.74
CA ARG A 103 5.42 -15.74 -13.68
C ARG A 103 6.13 -16.55 -12.58
N GLY A 104 7.09 -17.39 -12.96
CA GLY A 104 7.87 -18.18 -12.00
C GLY A 104 8.74 -17.30 -11.10
N ASP A 105 9.29 -16.19 -11.62
CA ASP A 105 10.07 -15.24 -10.82
C ASP A 105 9.19 -14.47 -9.85
N PHE A 106 8.03 -14.02 -10.32
CA PHE A 106 7.06 -13.38 -9.44
C PHE A 106 6.58 -14.30 -8.32
N ASN A 107 6.27 -15.55 -8.62
CA ASN A 107 5.86 -16.53 -7.62
C ASN A 107 6.98 -16.77 -6.60
N ARG A 108 8.25 -16.87 -7.05
CA ARG A 108 9.37 -17.03 -6.12
C ARG A 108 9.55 -15.84 -5.20
N LEU A 109 9.38 -14.61 -5.71
CA LEU A 109 9.37 -13.40 -4.88
C LEU A 109 8.34 -13.50 -3.76
N VAL A 110 7.11 -13.92 -4.10
CA VAL A 110 6.01 -14.10 -3.13
C VAL A 110 6.38 -15.14 -2.08
N GLU A 111 6.94 -16.28 -2.46
CA GLU A 111 7.40 -17.32 -1.53
C GLU A 111 8.45 -16.79 -0.55
N VAL A 112 9.45 -16.03 -1.04
CA VAL A 112 10.49 -15.43 -0.19
C VAL A 112 9.87 -14.39 0.77
N LEU A 113 8.87 -13.62 0.31
CA LEU A 113 8.14 -12.69 1.17
C LEU A 113 7.37 -13.44 2.28
N GLN A 114 6.70 -14.55 1.93
CA GLN A 114 6.01 -15.39 2.92
C GLN A 114 6.98 -15.94 3.97
N GLN A 115 8.14 -16.44 3.56
CA GLN A 115 9.18 -16.90 4.50
C GLN A 115 9.63 -15.79 5.46
N SER A 116 9.75 -14.56 4.96
CA SER A 116 10.10 -13.40 5.80
C SER A 116 8.97 -13.04 6.78
N MET A 117 7.73 -13.09 6.33
CA MET A 117 6.56 -12.86 7.20
C MET A 117 6.43 -13.92 8.28
N ASP A 118 6.69 -15.20 7.94
CA ASP A 118 6.70 -16.31 8.91
C ASP A 118 7.81 -16.11 9.95
N ALA A 119 9.02 -15.78 9.51
CA ALA A 119 10.17 -15.53 10.41
C ALA A 119 9.91 -14.34 11.35
N ARG A 120 9.10 -13.37 10.94
CA ARG A 120 8.68 -12.23 11.75
C ARG A 120 7.45 -12.51 12.61
N GLY A 121 6.87 -13.72 12.55
CA GLY A 121 5.70 -14.10 13.34
C GLY A 121 4.42 -13.35 12.93
N ILE A 122 4.35 -12.84 11.70
CA ILE A 122 3.15 -12.16 11.20
C ILE A 122 2.03 -13.19 11.05
N PRO A 123 0.83 -12.97 11.63
CA PRO A 123 -0.27 -13.93 11.56
C PRO A 123 -0.65 -14.26 10.10
N PHE A 124 -0.90 -15.52 9.81
CA PHE A 124 -1.24 -16.00 8.46
C PHE A 124 -2.40 -15.22 7.80
N ALA A 125 -3.41 -14.84 8.57
CA ALA A 125 -4.52 -14.02 8.07
C ALA A 125 -4.07 -12.63 7.61
N ALA A 126 -3.10 -12.01 8.29
CA ALA A 126 -2.52 -10.72 7.89
C ALA A 126 -1.63 -10.88 6.65
N GLN A 127 -0.83 -11.96 6.57
CA GLN A 127 -0.05 -12.29 5.38
C GLN A 127 -0.94 -12.40 4.15
N ASN A 128 -2.03 -13.19 4.22
CA ASN A 128 -2.96 -13.38 3.09
C ASN A 128 -3.62 -12.07 2.66
N ARG A 129 -3.97 -11.19 3.60
CA ARG A 129 -4.53 -9.87 3.26
C ARG A 129 -3.51 -8.98 2.56
N LEU A 130 -2.26 -8.99 3.00
CA LEU A 130 -1.19 -8.25 2.32
C LEU A 130 -0.97 -8.79 0.91
N LEU A 131 -0.83 -10.10 0.75
CA LEU A 131 -0.63 -10.74 -0.55
C LEU A 131 -1.81 -10.47 -1.50
N ALA A 132 -3.05 -10.48 -1.02
CA ALA A 132 -4.22 -10.14 -1.83
C ALA A 132 -4.17 -8.69 -2.36
N LYS A 133 -3.60 -7.76 -1.59
CA LYS A 133 -3.41 -6.37 -2.03
C LYS A 133 -2.25 -6.19 -3.03
N LEU A 134 -1.24 -7.05 -2.97
CA LEU A 134 -0.11 -7.04 -3.89
C LEU A 134 -0.40 -7.81 -5.19
N ALA A 135 -1.26 -8.81 -5.16
CA ALA A 135 -1.56 -9.69 -6.29
C ALA A 135 -1.96 -8.95 -7.60
N PRO A 136 -2.72 -7.84 -7.61
CA PRO A 136 -3.04 -7.11 -8.84
C PRO A 136 -1.81 -6.60 -9.60
N MET A 137 -0.69 -6.33 -8.89
CA MET A 137 0.56 -5.85 -9.48
C MET A 137 1.24 -6.88 -10.39
N HIS A 138 0.90 -8.16 -10.25
CA HIS A 138 1.39 -9.23 -11.12
C HIS A 138 1.28 -8.89 -12.61
N ARG A 139 0.15 -8.30 -13.03
CA ARG A 139 -0.11 -7.96 -14.44
C ARG A 139 0.78 -6.83 -14.98
N GLU A 140 1.35 -6.04 -14.08
CA GLU A 140 2.22 -4.93 -14.43
C GLU A 140 3.70 -5.30 -14.36
N ILE A 141 4.04 -6.31 -13.55
CA ILE A 141 5.41 -6.72 -13.26
C ILE A 141 5.86 -7.85 -14.18
N VAL A 142 5.01 -8.87 -14.39
CA VAL A 142 5.33 -10.00 -15.27
C VAL A 142 5.25 -9.55 -16.73
N ASN A 143 6.37 -9.63 -17.43
CA ASN A 143 6.53 -9.11 -18.80
C ASN A 143 7.02 -10.16 -19.81
N VAL A 144 7.32 -11.40 -19.37
CA VAL A 144 7.59 -12.55 -20.24
C VAL A 144 6.74 -13.76 -19.82
N PRO A 145 6.47 -14.71 -20.76
CA PRO A 145 5.67 -15.91 -20.50
C PRO A 145 6.20 -16.80 -19.37
#